data_d7d6450c2143870f0929650b9847a53a
#
_entry.id   d7d6450c2143870f0929650b9847a53a
#
_cell.length_a   1.000
_cell.length_b   1.000
_cell.length_c   1.000
_cell.angle_alpha   90.00
_cell.angle_beta   90.00
_cell.angle_gamma   90.00
#
_symmetry.space_group_name_H-M   'P 1'
#
loop_
_entity.id
_entity.type
_entity.pdbx_description
1 polymer ?
#
loop_
_entity_poly.entity_id
_entity_poly.type
_entity_poly.pdbx_seq_one_letter_code
_entity_poly.pdbx_strand_id
1 'polypeptide(L)'
;ELALPESMLDSENLRSEIVEYLGPPPGLAAEKSGLSPEEIAVRLARIRASAAVLGRSSRYGLAANLLSATISTGHAQPWMYESLALALEGAGRPRVEVERALLSAADLAATPIDLLSLASYLARLGSKKQSLSICKQVAILEPDCKEAYALGFKLAADLDDPDSLRWTCAGVLGHEWPLTQKDIATRAARLAKSTIERLESEGKKDSADYFRRVIDNSLIRDIDLQLTWNGDADIDLLVEEPPGTVCSLASPRSTSGGILLGDNQAGISSENDGFHRERY
;
A
#
# COMPACT_ATOMS: atom_id res chain seq x y z
N GLU A 1 24.44 6.00 20.35
CA GLU A 1 24.16 6.61 21.66
C GLU A 1 22.68 6.96 21.74
N LEU A 2 22.05 6.74 22.93
CA LEU A 2 20.65 7.07 23.13
C LEU A 2 20.49 8.59 23.27
N ALA A 3 19.45 9.16 22.66
CA ALA A 3 19.13 10.58 22.78
C ALA A 3 18.29 10.90 24.04
N LEU A 4 17.74 9.88 24.71
CA LEU A 4 17.06 9.94 26.00
C LEU A 4 17.85 9.16 27.04
N PRO A 5 17.80 9.55 28.34
CA PRO A 5 18.48 8.82 29.42
C PRO A 5 17.94 7.39 29.56
N GLU A 6 18.83 6.42 29.80
CA GLU A 6 18.41 5.02 30.05
C GLU A 6 17.52 4.89 31.27
N SER A 7 17.79 5.66 32.32
CA SER A 7 16.96 5.71 33.53
C SER A 7 15.50 6.05 33.26
N MET A 8 15.23 6.87 32.26
CA MET A 8 13.88 7.19 31.80
C MET A 8 13.24 6.02 31.06
N LEU A 9 14.02 5.35 30.19
CA LEU A 9 13.52 4.26 29.35
C LEU A 9 13.17 2.99 30.14
N ASP A 10 13.86 2.76 31.26
CA ASP A 10 13.65 1.63 32.15
C ASP A 10 12.68 1.96 33.32
N SER A 11 12.11 3.17 33.34
CA SER A 11 11.22 3.63 34.39
C SER A 11 9.85 2.93 34.34
N GLU A 12 9.36 2.48 35.48
CA GLU A 12 7.98 1.98 35.62
C GLU A 12 6.95 3.09 35.36
N ASN A 13 7.35 4.35 35.49
CA ASN A 13 6.52 5.54 35.29
C ASN A 13 6.76 6.23 33.94
N LEU A 14 7.31 5.50 32.95
CA LEU A 14 7.70 6.03 31.64
C LEU A 14 6.64 6.96 31.02
N ARG A 15 5.35 6.58 31.09
CA ARG A 15 4.26 7.43 30.56
C ARG A 15 4.21 8.80 31.23
N SER A 16 4.33 8.86 32.52
CA SER A 16 4.29 10.13 33.28
C SER A 16 5.51 10.99 32.96
N GLU A 17 6.68 10.37 32.81
CA GLU A 17 7.91 11.06 32.43
C GLU A 17 7.84 11.58 30.99
N ILE A 18 7.21 10.84 30.06
CA ILE A 18 6.97 11.33 28.70
C ILE A 18 5.97 12.50 28.68
N VAL A 19 4.91 12.46 29.52
CA VAL A 19 3.99 13.60 29.67
C VAL A 19 4.72 14.83 30.18
N GLU A 20 5.57 14.68 31.18
CA GLU A 20 6.39 15.78 31.69
C GLU A 20 7.39 16.28 30.64
N TYR A 21 7.99 15.39 29.91
CA TYR A 21 8.97 15.69 28.87
C TYR A 21 8.34 16.42 27.66
N LEU A 22 7.16 16.02 27.18
CA LEU A 22 6.51 16.57 25.98
C LEU A 22 5.51 17.69 26.29
N GLY A 23 5.04 17.77 27.54
CA GLY A 23 3.91 18.62 27.91
C GLY A 23 2.57 18.06 27.47
N PRO A 24 1.46 18.78 27.68
CA PRO A 24 0.12 18.39 27.29
C PRO A 24 -0.01 18.32 25.75
N PRO A 25 -0.94 17.48 25.22
CA PRO A 25 -1.12 17.32 23.78
C PRO A 25 -1.58 18.63 23.11
N PRO A 26 -1.25 18.81 21.82
CA PRO A 26 -1.69 19.97 21.04
C PRO A 26 -3.21 20.12 21.09
N GLY A 27 -3.71 21.29 21.38
CA GLY A 27 -5.15 21.63 21.40
C GLY A 27 -5.83 21.59 22.77
N LEU A 28 -5.28 20.92 23.79
CA LEU A 28 -5.93 20.81 25.11
C LEU A 28 -5.44 21.82 26.17
N ALA A 29 -4.32 22.47 26.00
CA ALA A 29 -3.81 23.55 26.83
C ALA A 29 -2.44 24.07 26.32
N ALA A 30 -2.37 24.57 25.10
CA ALA A 30 -1.14 25.17 24.57
C ALA A 30 -0.60 26.31 25.48
N GLU A 31 -1.50 26.98 26.22
CA GLU A 31 -1.13 28.03 27.17
C GLU A 31 -0.48 27.54 28.48
N LYS A 32 -0.55 26.23 28.77
CA LYS A 32 -0.06 25.69 30.07
C LYS A 32 1.27 24.93 29.97
N SER A 33 1.73 24.57 28.77
CA SER A 33 2.93 23.71 28.63
C SER A 33 4.25 24.47 28.68
N GLY A 34 4.23 25.79 28.43
CA GLY A 34 5.45 26.59 28.34
C GLY A 34 6.44 26.19 27.26
N LEU A 35 6.13 25.14 26.46
CA LEU A 35 6.96 24.62 25.35
C LEU A 35 6.45 25.15 24.01
N SER A 36 7.37 25.62 23.18
CA SER A 36 7.04 26.00 21.80
C SER A 36 6.82 24.75 20.91
N PRO A 37 6.10 24.88 19.78
CA PRO A 37 5.96 23.81 18.80
C PRO A 37 7.31 23.28 18.33
N GLU A 38 8.32 24.14 18.17
CA GLU A 38 9.67 23.77 17.75
C GLU A 38 10.38 22.92 18.82
N GLU A 39 10.21 23.28 20.11
CA GLU A 39 10.77 22.48 21.21
C GLU A 39 10.12 21.10 21.28
N ILE A 40 8.82 20.99 21.08
CA ILE A 40 8.11 19.72 21.01
C ILE A 40 8.64 18.89 19.84
N ALA A 41 8.81 19.49 18.65
CA ALA A 41 9.36 18.81 17.48
C ALA A 41 10.78 18.25 17.73
N VAL A 42 11.66 19.03 18.38
CA VAL A 42 13.00 18.58 18.78
C VAL A 42 12.93 17.41 19.77
N ARG A 43 12.02 17.46 20.74
CA ARG A 43 11.84 16.38 21.72
C ARG A 43 11.30 15.10 21.08
N LEU A 44 10.35 15.22 20.14
CA LEU A 44 9.85 14.09 19.34
C LEU A 44 10.95 13.48 18.44
N ALA A 45 11.83 14.32 17.87
CA ALA A 45 12.98 13.84 17.12
C ALA A 45 13.96 13.03 17.99
N ARG A 46 14.16 13.42 19.26
CA ARG A 46 14.97 12.64 20.23
C ARG A 46 14.31 11.30 20.57
N ILE A 47 12.98 11.26 20.74
CA ILE A 47 12.24 10.02 20.93
C ILE A 47 12.43 9.10 19.72
N ARG A 48 12.31 9.62 18.49
CA ARG A 48 12.54 8.89 17.26
C ARG A 48 13.95 8.30 17.19
N ALA A 49 14.96 9.10 17.50
CA ALA A 49 16.34 8.66 17.51
C ALA A 49 16.57 7.55 18.55
N SER A 50 16.00 7.67 19.77
CA SER A 50 16.10 6.65 20.81
C SER A 50 15.40 5.37 20.42
N ALA A 51 14.18 5.43 19.85
CA ALA A 51 13.46 4.26 19.36
C ALA A 51 14.27 3.54 18.26
N ALA A 52 14.90 4.28 17.34
CA ALA A 52 15.75 3.72 16.30
C ALA A 52 17.02 3.04 16.85
N VAL A 53 17.66 3.62 17.88
CA VAL A 53 18.81 2.98 18.56
C VAL A 53 18.39 1.71 19.28
N LEU A 54 17.28 1.75 20.01
CA LEU A 54 16.73 0.56 20.71
C LEU A 54 16.41 -0.57 19.72
N GLY A 55 15.80 -0.23 18.57
CA GLY A 55 15.53 -1.20 17.51
C GLY A 55 16.80 -1.84 16.94
N ARG A 56 17.82 -1.03 16.60
CA ARG A 56 19.12 -1.53 16.11
C ARG A 56 19.88 -2.39 17.12
N SER A 57 19.69 -2.13 18.41
CA SER A 57 20.30 -2.93 19.51
C SER A 57 19.41 -4.10 19.97
N SER A 58 18.35 -4.42 19.22
CA SER A 58 17.38 -5.50 19.53
C SER A 58 16.67 -5.33 20.88
N ARG A 59 16.66 -4.13 21.45
CA ARG A 59 15.93 -3.79 22.69
C ARG A 59 14.47 -3.43 22.35
N TYR A 60 13.80 -4.32 21.60
CA TYR A 60 12.47 -4.07 21.01
C TYR A 60 11.37 -3.78 22.04
N GLY A 61 11.42 -4.46 23.20
CA GLY A 61 10.46 -4.23 24.28
C GLY A 61 10.50 -2.78 24.79
N LEU A 62 11.69 -2.22 24.98
CA LEU A 62 11.85 -0.82 25.41
C LEU A 62 11.42 0.16 24.31
N ALA A 63 11.73 -0.15 23.05
CA ALA A 63 11.25 0.65 21.92
C ALA A 63 9.71 0.67 21.85
N ALA A 64 9.06 -0.47 22.03
CA ALA A 64 7.60 -0.59 22.06
C ALA A 64 7.00 0.18 23.24
N ASN A 65 7.58 0.10 24.43
CA ASN A 65 7.12 0.83 25.61
C ASN A 65 7.25 2.36 25.40
N LEU A 66 8.40 2.83 24.90
CA LEU A 66 8.65 4.23 24.61
C LEU A 66 7.62 4.79 23.60
N LEU A 67 7.42 4.09 22.49
CA LEU A 67 6.48 4.50 21.46
C LEU A 67 5.03 4.46 21.95
N SER A 68 4.63 3.42 22.66
CA SER A 68 3.28 3.30 23.26
C SER A 68 3.02 4.41 24.28
N ALA A 69 3.98 4.70 25.14
CA ALA A 69 3.90 5.79 26.09
C ALA A 69 3.72 7.11 25.37
N THR A 70 4.54 7.42 24.35
CA THR A 70 4.46 8.65 23.57
C THR A 70 3.11 8.81 22.86
N ILE A 71 2.63 7.77 22.18
CA ILE A 71 1.31 7.76 21.51
C ILE A 71 0.20 8.05 22.53
N SER A 72 0.27 7.44 23.72
CA SER A 72 -0.77 7.58 24.75
C SER A 72 -0.82 8.98 25.39
N THR A 73 0.19 9.82 25.18
CA THR A 73 0.21 11.21 25.64
C THR A 73 -0.46 12.19 24.68
N GLY A 74 -0.95 11.70 23.52
CA GLY A 74 -1.61 12.53 22.51
C GLY A 74 -0.66 13.21 21.51
N HIS A 75 0.64 12.90 21.54
CA HIS A 75 1.64 13.37 20.57
C HIS A 75 1.90 12.34 19.46
N ALA A 76 0.89 11.55 19.11
CA ALA A 76 0.98 10.51 18.09
C ALA A 76 1.35 11.09 16.71
N GLN A 77 2.26 10.42 16.01
CA GLN A 77 2.63 10.71 14.63
C GLN A 77 2.60 9.42 13.79
N PRO A 78 2.35 9.48 12.47
CA PRO A 78 2.23 8.28 11.62
C PRO A 78 3.38 7.29 11.78
N TRP A 79 4.63 7.75 11.70
CA TRP A 79 5.82 6.92 11.84
C TRP A 79 5.92 6.14 13.17
N MET A 80 5.26 6.62 14.24
CA MET A 80 5.29 5.94 15.55
C MET A 80 4.55 4.62 15.51
N TYR A 81 3.43 4.54 14.80
CA TYR A 81 2.64 3.32 14.71
C TYR A 81 3.34 2.23 13.90
N GLU A 82 4.02 2.62 12.79
CA GLU A 82 4.84 1.69 12.01
C GLU A 82 6.02 1.16 12.85
N SER A 83 6.74 2.08 13.50
CA SER A 83 7.85 1.73 14.38
C SER A 83 7.40 0.89 15.57
N LEU A 84 6.21 1.16 16.11
CA LEU A 84 5.60 0.38 17.18
C LEU A 84 5.28 -1.04 16.71
N ALA A 85 4.70 -1.21 15.52
CA ALA A 85 4.42 -2.52 14.96
C ALA A 85 5.69 -3.37 14.80
N LEU A 86 6.76 -2.76 14.26
CA LEU A 86 8.08 -3.42 14.15
C LEU A 86 8.67 -3.79 15.51
N ALA A 87 8.57 -2.88 16.50
CA ALA A 87 9.07 -3.13 17.83
C ALA A 87 8.28 -4.22 18.56
N LEU A 88 6.95 -4.24 18.42
CA LEU A 88 6.09 -5.29 18.99
C LEU A 88 6.39 -6.66 18.36
N GLU A 89 6.57 -6.71 17.02
CA GLU A 89 6.95 -7.95 16.32
C GLU A 89 8.31 -8.44 16.78
N GLY A 90 9.32 -7.56 16.82
CA GLY A 90 10.67 -7.90 17.29
C GLY A 90 10.73 -8.33 18.77
N ALA A 91 9.82 -7.79 19.60
CA ALA A 91 9.65 -8.18 21.00
C ALA A 91 8.86 -9.50 21.19
N GLY A 92 8.39 -10.13 20.11
CA GLY A 92 7.58 -11.35 20.17
C GLY A 92 6.18 -11.13 20.78
N ARG A 93 5.64 -9.90 20.71
CA ARG A 93 4.30 -9.60 21.23
C ARG A 93 3.21 -10.30 20.42
N PRO A 94 2.02 -10.50 21.01
CA PRO A 94 0.90 -11.13 20.30
C PRO A 94 0.60 -10.43 18.97
N ARG A 95 0.39 -11.22 17.93
CA ARG A 95 0.11 -10.74 16.58
C ARG A 95 -1.00 -9.67 16.53
N VAL A 96 -2.04 -9.82 17.37
CA VAL A 96 -3.15 -8.86 17.42
C VAL A 96 -2.70 -7.44 17.83
N GLU A 97 -1.66 -7.31 18.63
CA GLU A 97 -1.09 -6.02 19.01
C GLU A 97 -0.35 -5.37 17.82
N VAL A 98 0.42 -6.18 17.09
CA VAL A 98 1.11 -5.75 15.86
C VAL A 98 0.11 -5.31 14.79
N GLU A 99 -0.93 -6.12 14.56
CA GLU A 99 -2.01 -5.77 13.61
C GLU A 99 -2.71 -4.46 13.97
N ARG A 100 -3.01 -4.25 15.25
CA ARG A 100 -3.65 -3.01 15.72
C ARG A 100 -2.77 -1.79 15.45
N ALA A 101 -1.48 -1.90 15.71
CA ALA A 101 -0.54 -0.82 15.41
C ALA A 101 -0.49 -0.50 13.91
N LEU A 102 -0.44 -1.54 13.05
CA LEU A 102 -0.44 -1.36 11.59
C LEU A 102 -1.74 -0.75 11.06
N LEU A 103 -2.88 -1.15 11.61
CA LEU A 103 -4.18 -0.55 11.21
C LEU A 103 -4.24 0.92 11.63
N SER A 104 -3.75 1.27 12.82
CA SER A 104 -3.64 2.67 13.23
C SER A 104 -2.67 3.48 12.36
N ALA A 105 -1.59 2.84 11.86
CA ALA A 105 -0.70 3.46 10.88
C ALA A 105 -1.43 3.71 9.55
N ALA A 106 -2.27 2.75 9.09
CA ALA A 106 -3.02 2.88 7.86
C ALA A 106 -4.06 4.03 7.91
N ASP A 107 -4.70 4.25 9.05
CA ASP A 107 -5.62 5.38 9.26
C ASP A 107 -4.92 6.75 9.15
N LEU A 108 -3.60 6.79 9.33
CA LEU A 108 -2.78 8.00 9.28
C LEU A 108 -1.86 8.07 8.05
N ALA A 109 -1.94 7.08 7.16
CA ALA A 109 -1.12 7.03 5.95
C ALA A 109 -1.41 8.24 5.04
N ALA A 110 -0.35 8.89 4.57
CA ALA A 110 -0.46 10.10 3.77
C ALA A 110 -0.58 9.80 2.27
N THR A 111 -0.08 8.65 1.82
CA THR A 111 0.00 8.30 0.40
C THR A 111 -0.52 6.88 0.13
N PRO A 112 -1.01 6.58 -1.09
CA PRO A 112 -1.36 5.21 -1.49
C PRO A 112 -0.21 4.21 -1.36
N ILE A 113 1.03 4.67 -1.56
CA ILE A 113 2.23 3.83 -1.44
C ILE A 113 2.49 3.41 0.01
N ASP A 114 2.23 4.31 0.99
CA ASP A 114 2.31 3.98 2.42
C ASP A 114 1.29 2.91 2.76
N LEU A 115 0.04 3.09 2.31
CA LEU A 115 -1.03 2.08 2.47
C LEU A 115 -0.64 0.73 1.88
N LEU A 116 -0.07 0.71 0.68
CA LEU A 116 0.35 -0.54 0.02
C LEU A 116 1.47 -1.25 0.80
N SER A 117 2.40 -0.48 1.36
CA SER A 117 3.46 -1.00 2.23
C SER A 117 2.88 -1.66 3.49
N LEU A 118 1.90 -1.01 4.12
CA LEU A 118 1.19 -1.54 5.28
C LEU A 118 0.35 -2.79 4.92
N ALA A 119 -0.32 -2.78 3.76
CA ALA A 119 -1.03 -3.95 3.25
C ALA A 119 -0.09 -5.15 3.06
N SER A 120 1.10 -4.92 2.49
CA SER A 120 2.13 -5.94 2.31
C SER A 120 2.62 -6.50 3.65
N TYR A 121 2.77 -5.64 4.65
CA TYR A 121 3.16 -6.07 6.00
C TYR A 121 2.06 -6.94 6.65
N LEU A 122 0.80 -6.50 6.59
CA LEU A 122 -0.34 -7.28 7.09
C LEU A 122 -0.47 -8.63 6.38
N ALA A 123 -0.22 -8.68 5.06
CA ALA A 123 -0.20 -9.92 4.29
C ALA A 123 0.88 -10.89 4.81
N ARG A 124 2.09 -10.39 5.09
CA ARG A 124 3.20 -11.16 5.66
C ARG A 124 2.85 -11.73 7.04
N LEU A 125 2.16 -10.97 7.86
CA LEU A 125 1.64 -11.42 9.15
C LEU A 125 0.47 -12.42 8.99
N GLY A 126 -0.05 -12.64 7.77
CA GLY A 126 -1.20 -13.49 7.47
C GLY A 126 -2.56 -12.85 7.78
N SER A 127 -2.63 -11.53 8.01
CA SER A 127 -3.86 -10.74 8.20
C SER A 127 -4.49 -10.42 6.84
N LYS A 128 -4.82 -11.49 6.10
CA LYS A 128 -5.20 -11.42 4.67
C LYS A 128 -6.41 -10.53 4.41
N LYS A 129 -7.43 -10.58 5.26
CA LYS A 129 -8.66 -9.77 5.09
C LYS A 129 -8.39 -8.27 5.25
N GLN A 130 -7.63 -7.90 6.26
CA GLN A 130 -7.25 -6.52 6.53
C GLN A 130 -6.35 -5.97 5.41
N SER A 131 -5.35 -6.76 5.00
CA SER A 131 -4.50 -6.43 3.87
C SER A 131 -5.30 -6.20 2.59
N LEU A 132 -6.24 -7.10 2.27
CA LEU A 132 -7.11 -6.98 1.10
C LEU A 132 -8.01 -5.74 1.16
N SER A 133 -8.50 -5.39 2.34
CA SER A 133 -9.27 -4.15 2.54
C SER A 133 -8.44 -2.91 2.23
N ILE A 134 -7.19 -2.88 2.67
CA ILE A 134 -6.29 -1.77 2.36
C ILE A 134 -5.94 -1.74 0.86
N CYS A 135 -5.71 -2.88 0.20
CA CYS A 135 -5.54 -2.92 -1.25
C CYS A 135 -6.74 -2.30 -2.00
N LYS A 136 -7.97 -2.54 -1.53
CA LYS A 136 -9.18 -1.92 -2.10
C LYS A 136 -9.18 -0.40 -1.90
N GLN A 137 -8.74 0.11 -0.74
CA GLN A 137 -8.61 1.54 -0.49
C GLN A 137 -7.57 2.17 -1.43
N VAL A 138 -6.41 1.52 -1.59
CA VAL A 138 -5.38 1.98 -2.55
C VAL A 138 -5.94 2.07 -3.96
N ALA A 139 -6.66 1.06 -4.43
CA ALA A 139 -7.25 1.05 -5.77
C ALA A 139 -8.36 2.11 -5.96
N ILE A 140 -9.00 2.57 -4.88
CA ILE A 140 -9.95 3.71 -4.94
C ILE A 140 -9.20 5.02 -5.07
N LEU A 141 -8.10 5.19 -4.33
CA LEU A 141 -7.29 6.42 -4.33
C LEU A 141 -6.45 6.54 -5.60
N GLU A 142 -5.91 5.42 -6.06
CA GLU A 142 -5.04 5.31 -7.23
C GLU A 142 -5.44 4.08 -8.06
N PRO A 143 -6.43 4.21 -8.94
CA PRO A 143 -6.96 3.10 -9.74
C PRO A 143 -5.92 2.40 -10.61
N ASP A 144 -4.82 3.08 -10.97
CA ASP A 144 -3.73 2.54 -11.78
C ASP A 144 -2.64 1.85 -10.97
N CYS A 145 -2.78 1.77 -9.65
CA CYS A 145 -1.83 1.06 -8.79
C CYS A 145 -1.95 -0.46 -9.02
N LYS A 146 -1.19 -0.97 -10.00
CA LYS A 146 -1.17 -2.39 -10.38
C LYS A 146 -0.83 -3.30 -9.21
N GLU A 147 0.08 -2.84 -8.35
CA GLU A 147 0.58 -3.57 -7.19
C GLU A 147 -0.54 -3.87 -6.19
N ALA A 148 -1.51 -2.97 -6.05
CA ALA A 148 -2.68 -3.19 -5.19
C ALA A 148 -3.55 -4.33 -5.70
N TYR A 149 -3.75 -4.42 -7.03
CA TYR A 149 -4.47 -5.54 -7.64
C TYR A 149 -3.67 -6.83 -7.60
N ALA A 150 -2.35 -6.78 -7.81
CA ALA A 150 -1.49 -7.97 -7.75
C ALA A 150 -1.46 -8.59 -6.35
N LEU A 151 -1.26 -7.75 -5.31
CA LEU A 151 -1.31 -8.19 -3.92
C LEU A 151 -2.72 -8.68 -3.56
N GLY A 152 -3.74 -7.90 -3.93
CA GLY A 152 -5.14 -8.24 -3.72
C GLY A 152 -5.52 -9.57 -4.37
N PHE A 153 -5.06 -9.84 -5.60
CA PHE A 153 -5.31 -11.10 -6.31
C PHE A 153 -4.74 -12.31 -5.57
N LYS A 154 -3.50 -12.20 -5.09
CA LYS A 154 -2.89 -13.26 -4.28
C LYS A 154 -3.70 -13.53 -3.01
N LEU A 155 -4.11 -12.47 -2.31
CA LEU A 155 -4.87 -12.58 -1.07
C LEU A 155 -6.27 -13.13 -1.30
N ALA A 156 -6.96 -12.67 -2.36
CA ALA A 156 -8.30 -13.14 -2.72
C ALA A 156 -8.30 -14.62 -3.11
N ALA A 157 -7.27 -15.06 -3.85
CA ALA A 157 -7.09 -16.46 -4.19
C ALA A 157 -6.88 -17.33 -2.94
N ASP A 158 -6.09 -16.86 -1.99
CA ASP A 158 -5.84 -17.57 -0.73
C ASP A 158 -7.08 -17.61 0.20
N LEU A 159 -7.98 -16.63 0.10
CA LEU A 159 -9.22 -16.56 0.87
C LEU A 159 -10.37 -17.31 0.21
N ASP A 160 -10.24 -17.63 -1.07
CA ASP A 160 -11.29 -18.21 -1.94
C ASP A 160 -12.62 -17.44 -1.88
N ASP A 161 -12.53 -16.10 -1.80
CA ASP A 161 -13.69 -15.20 -1.73
C ASP A 161 -14.08 -14.72 -3.13
N PRO A 162 -15.27 -15.16 -3.67
CA PRO A 162 -15.67 -14.83 -5.04
C PRO A 162 -15.80 -13.33 -5.31
N ASP A 163 -16.25 -12.54 -4.33
CA ASP A 163 -16.40 -11.10 -4.51
C ASP A 163 -15.05 -10.38 -4.62
N SER A 164 -14.11 -10.79 -3.80
CA SER A 164 -12.73 -10.26 -3.89
C SER A 164 -12.00 -10.76 -5.13
N LEU A 165 -12.23 -12.01 -5.53
CA LEU A 165 -11.69 -12.56 -6.79
C LEU A 165 -12.24 -11.79 -8.00
N ARG A 166 -13.53 -11.48 -8.04
CA ARG A 166 -14.12 -10.67 -9.11
C ARG A 166 -13.43 -9.32 -9.25
N TRP A 167 -13.29 -8.59 -8.14
CA TRP A 167 -12.63 -7.30 -8.13
C TRP A 167 -11.16 -7.39 -8.57
N THR A 168 -10.41 -8.33 -8.01
CA THR A 168 -8.96 -8.44 -8.29
C THR A 168 -8.68 -8.97 -9.68
N CYS A 169 -9.45 -9.96 -10.17
CA CYS A 169 -9.29 -10.47 -11.52
C CYS A 169 -9.60 -9.37 -12.56
N ALA A 170 -10.67 -8.60 -12.36
CA ALA A 170 -10.99 -7.48 -13.24
C ALA A 170 -9.87 -6.43 -13.24
N GLY A 171 -9.34 -6.06 -12.05
CA GLY A 171 -8.23 -5.14 -11.96
C GLY A 171 -6.96 -5.67 -12.61
N VAL A 172 -6.61 -6.94 -12.39
CA VAL A 172 -5.44 -7.55 -13.05
C VAL A 172 -5.61 -7.59 -14.57
N LEU A 173 -6.78 -7.98 -15.08
CA LEU A 173 -7.05 -8.09 -16.51
C LEU A 173 -7.23 -6.74 -17.20
N GLY A 174 -7.61 -5.70 -16.42
CA GLY A 174 -7.75 -4.33 -16.91
C GLY A 174 -6.42 -3.59 -17.09
N HIS A 175 -5.30 -4.14 -16.61
CA HIS A 175 -3.99 -3.50 -16.65
C HIS A 175 -3.00 -4.28 -17.50
N GLU A 176 -2.02 -3.56 -18.07
CA GLU A 176 -0.87 -4.15 -18.75
C GLU A 176 0.20 -4.54 -17.71
N TRP A 177 0.84 -5.69 -17.93
CA TRP A 177 1.85 -6.24 -17.02
C TRP A 177 3.19 -6.37 -17.72
N PRO A 178 4.31 -6.05 -17.04
CA PRO A 178 5.65 -6.28 -17.57
C PRO A 178 5.84 -7.72 -18.01
N LEU A 179 6.72 -7.97 -18.97
CA LEU A 179 7.03 -9.32 -19.49
C LEU A 179 7.37 -10.32 -18.38
N THR A 180 8.07 -9.86 -17.34
CA THR A 180 8.44 -10.64 -16.16
C THR A 180 7.25 -11.07 -15.30
N GLN A 181 6.06 -10.47 -15.50
CA GLN A 181 4.84 -10.71 -14.73
C GLN A 181 3.63 -11.08 -15.61
N LYS A 182 3.84 -11.38 -16.89
CA LYS A 182 2.74 -11.75 -17.83
C LYS A 182 1.89 -12.92 -17.38
N ASP A 183 2.43 -13.81 -16.57
CA ASP A 183 1.71 -14.96 -16.03
C ASP A 183 0.55 -14.56 -15.09
N ILE A 184 0.59 -13.37 -14.48
CA ILE A 184 -0.45 -12.93 -13.55
C ILE A 184 -1.80 -12.77 -14.26
N ALA A 185 -1.82 -12.17 -15.46
CA ALA A 185 -3.03 -12.00 -16.27
C ALA A 185 -3.62 -13.35 -16.68
N THR A 186 -2.76 -14.29 -17.14
CA THR A 186 -3.17 -15.65 -17.48
C THR A 186 -3.75 -16.41 -16.28
N ARG A 187 -3.14 -16.25 -15.11
CA ARG A 187 -3.64 -16.84 -13.86
C ARG A 187 -4.97 -16.23 -13.44
N ALA A 188 -5.12 -14.90 -13.54
CA ALA A 188 -6.35 -14.20 -13.22
C ALA A 188 -7.50 -14.63 -14.14
N ALA A 189 -7.28 -14.73 -15.45
CA ALA A 189 -8.27 -15.22 -16.40
C ALA A 189 -8.72 -16.66 -16.10
N ARG A 190 -7.75 -17.55 -15.80
CA ARG A 190 -8.05 -18.95 -15.43
C ARG A 190 -8.86 -19.03 -14.14
N LEU A 191 -8.48 -18.26 -13.10
CA LEU A 191 -9.15 -18.28 -11.81
C LEU A 191 -10.54 -17.65 -11.92
N ALA A 192 -10.70 -16.58 -12.69
CA ALA A 192 -12.00 -16.00 -12.97
C ALA A 192 -12.94 -17.02 -13.62
N LYS A 193 -12.46 -17.70 -14.67
CA LYS A 193 -13.24 -18.73 -15.37
C LYS A 193 -13.67 -19.87 -14.42
N SER A 194 -12.74 -20.45 -13.68
CA SER A 194 -13.05 -21.55 -12.76
C SER A 194 -13.97 -21.12 -11.62
N THR A 195 -13.87 -19.88 -11.15
CA THR A 195 -14.78 -19.37 -10.12
C THR A 195 -16.20 -19.17 -10.67
N ILE A 196 -16.35 -18.68 -11.90
CA ILE A 196 -17.64 -18.54 -12.58
C ILE A 196 -18.28 -19.92 -12.75
N GLU A 197 -17.55 -20.91 -13.28
CA GLU A 197 -18.03 -22.29 -13.47
C GLU A 197 -18.45 -22.92 -12.12
N ARG A 198 -17.73 -22.67 -11.06
CA ARG A 198 -18.07 -23.12 -9.71
C ARG A 198 -19.39 -22.47 -9.22
N LEU A 199 -19.55 -21.17 -9.36
CA LEU A 199 -20.77 -20.46 -8.97
C LEU A 199 -21.98 -20.97 -9.75
N GLU A 200 -21.84 -21.27 -11.03
CA GLU A 200 -22.90 -21.89 -11.84
C GLU A 200 -23.27 -23.28 -11.33
N SER A 201 -22.29 -24.12 -11.03
CA SER A 201 -22.51 -25.47 -10.50
C SER A 201 -23.17 -25.46 -9.12
N GLU A 202 -22.93 -24.41 -8.31
CA GLU A 202 -23.59 -24.16 -7.02
C GLU A 202 -24.99 -23.57 -7.16
N GLY A 203 -25.46 -23.32 -8.36
CA GLY A 203 -26.79 -22.71 -8.64
C GLY A 203 -26.83 -21.20 -8.42
N LYS A 204 -25.69 -20.53 -8.19
CA LYS A 204 -25.56 -19.08 -7.95
C LYS A 204 -25.44 -18.31 -9.28
N LYS A 205 -26.41 -18.47 -10.18
CA LYS A 205 -26.37 -17.93 -11.54
C LYS A 205 -26.20 -16.41 -11.57
N ASP A 206 -26.95 -15.68 -10.77
CA ASP A 206 -26.86 -14.22 -10.73
C ASP A 206 -25.47 -13.73 -10.36
N SER A 207 -24.79 -14.41 -9.41
CA SER A 207 -23.43 -14.11 -9.01
C SER A 207 -22.43 -14.45 -10.12
N ALA A 208 -22.61 -15.57 -10.82
CA ALA A 208 -21.78 -15.96 -11.94
C ALA A 208 -21.92 -14.97 -13.11
N ASP A 209 -23.15 -14.58 -13.46
CA ASP A 209 -23.43 -13.61 -14.52
C ASP A 209 -22.90 -12.22 -14.18
N TYR A 210 -22.97 -11.81 -12.92
CA TYR A 210 -22.39 -10.56 -12.48
C TYR A 210 -20.86 -10.60 -12.55
N PHE A 211 -20.25 -11.69 -12.11
CA PHE A 211 -18.80 -11.87 -12.20
C PHE A 211 -18.34 -11.80 -13.67
N ARG A 212 -19.00 -12.53 -14.56
CA ARG A 212 -18.70 -12.53 -16.00
C ARG A 212 -18.78 -11.12 -16.58
N ARG A 213 -19.87 -10.39 -16.36
CA ARG A 213 -20.02 -9.00 -16.84
C ARG A 213 -18.90 -8.08 -16.37
N VAL A 214 -18.46 -8.22 -15.12
CA VAL A 214 -17.37 -7.39 -14.59
C VAL A 214 -16.05 -7.70 -15.29
N ILE A 215 -15.77 -8.99 -15.56
CA ILE A 215 -14.57 -9.39 -16.32
C ILE A 215 -14.66 -8.90 -17.76
N ASP A 216 -15.78 -9.12 -18.43
CA ASP A 216 -15.96 -8.69 -19.82
C ASP A 216 -15.78 -7.17 -19.94
N ASN A 217 -16.35 -6.40 -19.05
CA ASN A 217 -16.20 -4.94 -19.01
C ASN A 217 -14.73 -4.51 -18.77
N SER A 218 -13.98 -5.26 -17.99
CA SER A 218 -12.55 -4.92 -17.74
C SER A 218 -11.66 -5.15 -18.97
N LEU A 219 -12.15 -5.90 -19.94
CA LEU A 219 -11.45 -6.20 -21.19
C LEU A 219 -11.89 -5.34 -22.38
N ILE A 220 -12.98 -4.59 -22.22
CA ILE A 220 -13.47 -3.70 -23.29
C ILE A 220 -12.47 -2.55 -23.48
N ARG A 221 -12.10 -2.33 -24.72
CA ARG A 221 -11.32 -1.18 -25.18
C ARG A 221 -12.01 -0.61 -26.41
N ASP A 222 -12.31 0.69 -26.41
CA ASP A 222 -12.88 1.35 -27.58
C ASP A 222 -11.81 1.55 -28.65
N ILE A 223 -10.61 1.89 -28.24
CA ILE A 223 -9.43 2.05 -29.08
C ILE A 223 -8.25 1.40 -28.38
N ASP A 224 -7.43 0.70 -29.13
CA ASP A 224 -6.17 0.09 -28.68
C ASP A 224 -5.08 0.52 -29.67
N LEU A 225 -4.20 1.41 -29.24
CA LEU A 225 -3.07 1.88 -30.03
C LEU A 225 -1.80 1.22 -29.52
N GLN A 226 -1.10 0.53 -30.40
CA GLN A 226 0.20 -0.06 -30.10
C GLN A 226 1.27 0.53 -31.00
N LEU A 227 2.24 1.19 -30.38
CA LEU A 227 3.47 1.61 -31.06
C LEU A 227 4.53 0.54 -30.86
N THR A 228 5.16 0.13 -31.96
CA THR A 228 6.23 -0.88 -31.93
C THR A 228 7.40 -0.38 -32.77
N TRP A 229 8.61 -0.44 -32.21
CA TRP A 229 9.83 -0.04 -32.94
C TRP A 229 11.01 -0.97 -32.61
N ASN A 230 12.02 -0.92 -33.46
CA ASN A 230 13.29 -1.57 -33.26
C ASN A 230 14.42 -0.53 -33.26
N GLY A 231 15.51 -0.84 -32.54
CA GLY A 231 16.64 0.07 -32.38
C GLY A 231 16.66 0.75 -31.03
N ASP A 232 17.68 1.60 -30.81
CA ASP A 232 17.98 2.20 -29.51
C ASP A 232 17.26 3.56 -29.28
N ALA A 233 16.29 3.88 -30.13
CA ALA A 233 15.51 5.11 -29.96
C ALA A 233 14.56 5.00 -28.76
N ASP A 234 14.50 6.06 -27.97
CA ASP A 234 13.50 6.28 -26.94
C ASP A 234 12.32 7.02 -27.58
N ILE A 235 11.18 6.36 -27.69
CA ILE A 235 10.01 6.89 -28.37
C ILE A 235 8.84 6.87 -27.42
N ASP A 236 8.30 8.05 -27.12
CA ASP A 236 7.14 8.23 -26.24
C ASP A 236 5.85 8.32 -27.07
N LEU A 237 4.82 7.59 -26.64
CA LEU A 237 3.48 7.69 -27.19
C LEU A 237 2.71 8.82 -26.48
N LEU A 238 2.29 9.82 -27.25
CA LEU A 238 1.36 10.86 -26.80
C LEU A 238 0.06 10.73 -27.58
N VAL A 239 -1.06 10.59 -26.89
CA VAL A 239 -2.38 10.50 -27.50
C VAL A 239 -3.20 11.72 -27.12
N GLU A 240 -3.50 12.57 -28.09
CA GLU A 240 -4.45 13.68 -27.93
C GLU A 240 -5.86 13.17 -28.28
N GLU A 241 -6.74 13.22 -27.30
CA GLU A 241 -8.13 12.81 -27.45
C GLU A 241 -9.00 13.96 -27.99
N PRO A 242 -10.19 13.66 -28.55
CA PRO A 242 -11.05 14.67 -29.13
C PRO A 242 -11.40 15.87 -28.22
N PRO A 243 -11.52 15.74 -26.88
CA PRO A 243 -11.71 16.87 -25.99
C PRO A 243 -10.46 17.74 -25.79
N GLY A 244 -9.31 17.36 -26.36
CA GLY A 244 -8.03 18.06 -26.20
C GLY A 244 -7.23 17.63 -24.95
N THR A 245 -7.63 16.58 -24.28
CA THR A 245 -6.83 15.96 -23.21
C THR A 245 -5.72 15.12 -23.81
N VAL A 246 -4.52 15.16 -23.21
CA VAL A 246 -3.36 14.40 -23.69
C VAL A 246 -3.03 13.30 -22.67
N CYS A 247 -3.04 12.07 -23.14
CA CYS A 247 -2.51 10.94 -22.40
C CYS A 247 -1.03 10.75 -22.77
N SER A 248 -0.16 10.67 -21.77
CA SER A 248 1.30 10.59 -21.93
C SER A 248 1.92 9.91 -20.71
N LEU A 249 3.22 9.63 -20.75
CA LEU A 249 3.97 9.11 -19.59
C LEU A 249 3.83 10.00 -18.34
N ALA A 250 3.84 11.34 -18.53
CA ALA A 250 3.65 12.29 -17.44
C ALA A 250 2.21 12.36 -16.91
N SER A 251 1.23 11.99 -17.74
CA SER A 251 -0.20 11.95 -17.42
C SER A 251 -0.81 10.69 -18.03
N PRO A 252 -0.60 9.53 -17.42
CA PRO A 252 -0.96 8.24 -18.02
C PRO A 252 -2.47 7.96 -18.09
N ARG A 253 -3.29 8.85 -17.50
CA ARG A 253 -4.75 8.84 -17.63
C ARG A 253 -5.28 10.16 -18.13
N SER A 254 -6.20 10.07 -19.05
CA SER A 254 -6.99 11.22 -19.47
C SER A 254 -8.32 11.29 -18.75
N THR A 255 -8.94 12.48 -18.75
CA THR A 255 -10.30 12.68 -18.20
C THR A 255 -11.38 12.01 -19.04
N SER A 256 -11.07 11.63 -20.28
CA SER A 256 -11.98 10.94 -21.20
C SER A 256 -11.93 9.42 -21.06
N GLY A 257 -11.04 8.91 -20.21
CA GLY A 257 -10.92 7.47 -19.91
C GLY A 257 -9.77 6.77 -20.64
N GLY A 258 -8.96 7.48 -21.42
CA GLY A 258 -7.75 6.94 -22.04
C GLY A 258 -6.69 6.58 -21.00
N ILE A 259 -5.95 5.51 -21.25
CA ILE A 259 -4.91 5.01 -20.35
C ILE A 259 -3.69 4.60 -21.16
N LEU A 260 -2.53 5.17 -20.83
CA LEU A 260 -1.25 4.66 -21.31
C LEU A 260 -0.87 3.44 -20.47
N LEU A 261 -0.77 2.27 -21.12
CA LEU A 261 -0.67 0.98 -20.45
C LEU A 261 0.77 0.49 -20.23
N GLY A 262 1.77 1.15 -20.77
CA GLY A 262 3.16 0.76 -20.59
C GLY A 262 4.13 1.78 -21.15
N ASP A 263 5.27 1.86 -20.51
CA ASP A 263 6.48 2.54 -20.96
C ASP A 263 7.58 1.49 -21.06
N ASN A 264 8.17 1.34 -22.23
CA ASN A 264 9.38 0.55 -22.44
C ASN A 264 10.57 1.49 -22.56
N GLN A 265 11.20 1.80 -21.44
CA GLN A 265 12.43 2.59 -21.42
C GLN A 265 13.50 1.98 -22.32
N ALA A 266 14.17 2.85 -23.10
CA ALA A 266 15.32 2.49 -23.92
C ALA A 266 16.39 1.74 -23.08
N GLY A 267 16.77 0.54 -23.53
CA GLY A 267 17.77 -0.30 -22.85
C GLY A 267 17.25 -1.52 -22.10
N ILE A 268 15.94 -1.68 -21.92
CA ILE A 268 15.34 -2.92 -21.44
C ILE A 268 14.66 -3.61 -22.63
N SER A 269 15.47 -4.14 -23.54
CA SER A 269 14.95 -4.99 -24.61
C SER A 269 14.22 -6.19 -24.00
N SER A 270 13.00 -6.44 -24.46
CA SER A 270 12.35 -7.72 -24.23
C SER A 270 13.25 -8.82 -24.83
N GLU A 271 13.80 -9.67 -24.00
CA GLU A 271 14.87 -10.65 -24.36
C GLU A 271 14.56 -11.58 -25.53
N ASN A 272 13.41 -11.48 -26.21
CA ASN A 272 13.02 -12.47 -27.20
C ASN A 272 12.71 -11.95 -28.62
N ASP A 273 12.44 -10.68 -28.86
CA ASP A 273 12.09 -10.24 -30.22
C ASP A 273 12.77 -8.95 -30.70
N GLY A 274 13.52 -8.25 -29.85
CA GLY A 274 14.23 -7.02 -30.22
C GLY A 274 13.33 -5.82 -30.53
N PHE A 275 12.06 -5.86 -30.14
CA PHE A 275 11.10 -4.78 -30.35
C PHE A 275 10.73 -4.10 -29.03
N HIS A 276 10.68 -2.77 -29.07
CA HIS A 276 10.10 -1.95 -28.04
C HIS A 276 8.62 -1.72 -28.33
N ARG A 277 7.80 -1.53 -27.30
CA ARG A 277 6.35 -1.35 -27.45
C ARG A 277 5.80 -0.40 -26.41
N GLU A 278 4.96 0.52 -26.89
CA GLU A 278 4.06 1.29 -26.03
C GLU A 278 2.61 1.05 -26.44
N ARG A 279 1.69 1.19 -25.51
CA ARG A 279 0.27 0.90 -25.74
C ARG A 279 -0.62 1.90 -25.00
N TYR A 280 -1.64 2.37 -25.71
CA TYR A 280 -2.72 3.23 -25.20
C TYR A 280 -4.06 2.52 -25.34
#